data_cefa22c141d2aead46766340946fcf7a
#
_entry.id   cefa22c141d2aead46766340946fcf7a
#
_cell.length_a   1.000
_cell.length_b   1.000
_cell.length_c   1.000
_cell.angle_alpha   90.00
_cell.angle_beta   90.00
_cell.angle_gamma   90.00
#
_symmetry.space_group_name_H-M   'P 1'
#
loop_
_entity.id
_entity.type
_entity.pdbx_description
1 polymer ?
#
loop_
_entity_poly.entity_id
_entity_poly.type
_entity_poly.pdbx_seq_one_letter_code
_entity_poly.pdbx_strand_id
1 'polypeptide(L)'
;MYHVVINTYRRQMTIPDETSEHLYRYIWSIVKSRGCRLYRINGIGNHVHMLIELAPTVALSDLVRDIKQGSSKWAKQQVYFPQFSGWGKEYGAFSCSCRDKDAIINYIKNQREHHKVKTFEEEYKGMLELSGIEWNDKRLT
;
A
#
# COMPACT_ATOMS: atom_id res chain seq x y z
N MET A 1 -13.09 -7.88 0.64
CA MET A 1 -11.93 -7.17 0.03
C MET A 1 -11.56 -5.94 0.82
N TYR A 2 -10.29 -5.61 0.77
CA TYR A 2 -9.76 -4.42 1.46
C TYR A 2 -8.87 -3.61 0.54
N HIS A 3 -9.09 -2.31 0.52
CA HIS A 3 -8.17 -1.35 -0.05
C HIS A 3 -7.18 -0.98 1.05
N VAL A 4 -5.93 -1.42 0.90
CA VAL A 4 -4.88 -1.25 1.92
C VAL A 4 -3.87 -0.23 1.42
N VAL A 5 -3.49 0.69 2.31
CA VAL A 5 -2.49 1.72 2.02
C VAL A 5 -1.38 1.63 3.05
N ILE A 6 -0.14 1.50 2.58
CA ILE A 6 1.04 1.57 3.44
C ILE A 6 1.95 2.69 2.95
N ASN A 7 2.55 3.41 3.87
CA ASN A 7 3.50 4.47 3.53
C ASN A 7 4.89 4.13 4.02
N THR A 8 5.88 4.72 3.36
CA THR A 8 7.29 4.58 3.76
C THR A 8 7.53 5.26 5.12
N TYR A 9 8.62 4.86 5.78
CA TYR A 9 9.01 5.48 7.04
C TYR A 9 9.12 7.00 6.87
N ARG A 10 8.41 7.73 7.72
CA ARG A 10 8.31 9.19 7.69
C ARG A 10 7.89 9.78 6.34
N ARG A 11 7.21 9.00 5.51
CA ARG A 11 6.73 9.42 4.18
C ARG A 11 7.86 9.85 3.24
N GLN A 12 9.06 9.30 3.43
CA GLN A 12 10.20 9.64 2.58
C GLN A 12 10.01 9.07 1.17
N MET A 13 10.40 9.82 0.17
CA MET A 13 10.32 9.42 -1.23
C MET A 13 11.48 8.46 -1.54
N THR A 14 11.30 7.19 -1.22
CA THR A 14 12.34 6.17 -1.26
C THR A 14 12.08 5.01 -2.22
N ILE A 15 10.96 5.03 -2.91
CA ILE A 15 10.62 4.01 -3.92
C ILE A 15 10.70 4.67 -5.30
N PRO A 16 11.80 4.47 -6.04
CA PRO A 16 11.91 5.05 -7.40
C PRO A 16 10.85 4.47 -8.34
N ASP A 17 10.24 5.31 -9.16
CA ASP A 17 9.23 4.88 -10.12
C ASP A 17 9.77 3.81 -11.08
N GLU A 18 11.02 3.97 -11.52
CA GLU A 18 11.63 3.08 -12.51
C GLU A 18 11.80 1.65 -12.01
N THR A 19 11.95 1.47 -10.70
CA THR A 19 12.20 0.16 -10.09
C THR A 19 11.05 -0.33 -9.22
N SER A 20 10.00 0.46 -9.04
CA SER A 20 8.87 0.16 -8.17
C SER A 20 8.22 -1.19 -8.47
N GLU A 21 8.19 -1.59 -9.74
CA GLU A 21 7.56 -2.84 -10.14
C GLU A 21 8.24 -4.07 -9.52
N HIS A 22 9.54 -4.02 -9.26
CA HIS A 22 10.24 -5.10 -8.56
C HIS A 22 9.66 -5.28 -7.15
N LEU A 23 9.42 -4.19 -6.45
CA LEU A 23 8.80 -4.21 -5.12
C LEU A 23 7.36 -4.76 -5.20
N TYR A 24 6.59 -4.32 -6.17
CA TYR A 24 5.21 -4.75 -6.33
C TYR A 24 5.10 -6.24 -6.60
N ARG A 25 5.98 -6.79 -7.41
CA ARG A 25 6.05 -8.22 -7.68
C ARG A 25 6.40 -9.02 -6.43
N TYR A 26 7.31 -8.51 -5.62
CA TYR A 26 7.68 -9.16 -4.37
C TYR A 26 6.49 -9.18 -3.39
N ILE A 27 5.81 -8.06 -3.24
CA ILE A 27 4.61 -7.98 -2.39
C ILE A 27 3.53 -8.94 -2.92
N TRP A 28 3.32 -8.99 -4.23
CA TRP A 28 2.37 -9.93 -4.83
C TRP A 28 2.69 -11.38 -4.45
N SER A 29 3.96 -11.75 -4.47
CA SER A 29 4.37 -13.10 -4.10
C SER A 29 4.07 -13.42 -2.63
N ILE A 30 4.21 -12.46 -1.73
CA ILE A 30 3.86 -12.64 -0.31
C ILE A 30 2.36 -12.87 -0.17
N VAL A 31 1.55 -12.02 -0.79
CA VAL A 31 0.08 -12.14 -0.74
C VAL A 31 -0.37 -13.49 -1.26
N LYS A 32 0.16 -13.90 -2.40
CA LYS A 32 -0.15 -15.19 -3.01
C LYS A 32 0.27 -16.35 -2.12
N SER A 33 1.41 -16.29 -1.47
CA SER A 33 1.92 -17.35 -0.60
C SER A 33 1.03 -17.58 0.62
N ARG A 34 0.23 -16.60 1.01
CA ARG A 34 -0.74 -16.71 2.11
C ARG A 34 -2.12 -17.15 1.65
N GLY A 35 -2.28 -17.52 0.36
CA GLY A 35 -3.57 -17.90 -0.20
C GLY A 35 -4.53 -16.74 -0.43
N CYS A 36 -4.05 -15.52 -0.33
CA CYS A 36 -4.81 -14.31 -0.59
C CYS A 36 -4.64 -13.86 -2.04
N ARG A 37 -5.48 -12.93 -2.48
CA ARG A 37 -5.45 -12.44 -3.85
C ARG A 37 -5.20 -10.94 -3.89
N LEU A 38 -4.20 -10.55 -4.67
CA LEU A 38 -3.90 -9.15 -4.94
C LEU A 38 -4.42 -8.80 -6.34
N TYR A 39 -5.44 -7.95 -6.40
CA TYR A 39 -6.04 -7.53 -7.66
C TYR A 39 -5.25 -6.42 -8.35
N ARG A 40 -4.73 -5.50 -7.55
CA ARG A 40 -3.94 -4.39 -8.09
C ARG A 40 -3.04 -3.82 -7.01
N ILE A 41 -1.87 -3.38 -7.44
CA ILE A 41 -0.92 -2.65 -6.59
C ILE A 41 -0.30 -1.53 -7.41
N ASN A 42 -0.21 -0.36 -6.85
CA ASN A 42 0.48 0.78 -7.43
C ASN A 42 0.68 1.85 -6.37
N GLY A 43 1.52 2.82 -6.67
CA GLY A 43 1.77 3.92 -5.74
C GLY A 43 2.73 4.93 -6.35
N ILE A 44 3.25 5.78 -5.50
CA ILE A 44 4.35 6.68 -5.82
C ILE A 44 5.45 6.50 -4.76
N GLY A 45 6.49 7.31 -4.81
CA GLY A 45 7.71 7.11 -4.04
C GLY A 45 7.58 6.97 -2.52
N ASN A 46 6.45 7.39 -1.92
CA ASN A 46 6.28 7.35 -0.46
C ASN A 46 5.11 6.53 0.04
N HIS A 47 4.34 5.89 -0.85
CA HIS A 47 3.21 5.05 -0.42
C HIS A 47 2.78 4.08 -1.51
N VAL A 48 2.07 3.04 -1.08
CA VAL A 48 1.57 1.98 -1.96
C VAL A 48 0.12 1.68 -1.62
N HIS A 49 -0.72 1.57 -2.66
CA HIS A 49 -2.10 1.12 -2.56
C HIS A 49 -2.22 -0.31 -3.07
N MET A 50 -3.01 -1.12 -2.37
CA MET A 50 -3.27 -2.51 -2.75
C MET A 50 -4.75 -2.82 -2.60
N LEU A 51 -5.32 -3.58 -3.53
CA LEU A 51 -6.66 -4.15 -3.37
C LEU A 51 -6.50 -5.64 -3.14
N ILE A 52 -6.87 -6.11 -1.96
CA ILE A 52 -6.61 -7.47 -1.48
C ILE A 52 -7.91 -8.17 -1.10
N GLU A 53 -8.07 -9.43 -1.55
CA GLU A 53 -9.07 -10.34 -1.05
C GLU A 53 -8.40 -11.33 -0.11
N LEU A 54 -8.86 -11.36 1.15
CA LEU A 54 -8.28 -12.25 2.16
C LEU A 54 -8.79 -13.67 2.00
N ALA A 55 -7.90 -14.64 2.20
CA ALA A 55 -8.32 -16.02 2.45
C ALA A 55 -9.10 -16.07 3.77
N PRO A 56 -10.08 -16.98 3.90
CA PRO A 56 -10.93 -17.04 5.11
C PRO A 56 -10.17 -17.29 6.42
N THR A 57 -8.98 -17.87 6.33
CA THR A 57 -8.17 -18.23 7.49
C THR A 57 -7.07 -17.20 7.81
N VAL A 58 -6.99 -16.11 7.07
CA VAL A 58 -5.93 -15.11 7.22
C VAL A 58 -6.50 -13.83 7.80
N ALA A 59 -5.91 -13.36 8.90
CA ALA A 59 -6.23 -12.05 9.47
C ALA A 59 -5.52 -10.94 8.67
N LEU A 60 -6.23 -9.84 8.42
CA LEU A 60 -5.67 -8.70 7.69
C LEU A 60 -4.40 -8.17 8.34
N SER A 61 -4.39 -8.00 9.66
CA SER A 61 -3.23 -7.49 10.38
C SER A 61 -1.99 -8.38 10.24
N ASP A 62 -2.19 -9.69 10.20
CA ASP A 62 -1.09 -10.65 10.00
C ASP A 62 -0.51 -10.53 8.58
N LEU A 63 -1.39 -10.40 7.59
CA LEU A 63 -0.95 -10.25 6.20
C LEU A 63 -0.18 -8.94 6.00
N VAL A 64 -0.69 -7.83 6.53
CA VAL A 64 -0.02 -6.53 6.41
C VAL A 64 1.35 -6.57 7.11
N ARG A 65 1.43 -7.18 8.28
CA ARG A 65 2.71 -7.37 8.97
C ARG A 65 3.70 -8.14 8.09
N ASP A 66 3.27 -9.25 7.51
CA ASP A 66 4.12 -10.08 6.66
C ASP A 66 4.57 -9.33 5.40
N ILE A 67 3.67 -8.55 4.79
CA ILE A 67 4.01 -7.69 3.66
C ILE A 67 5.08 -6.68 4.07
N LYS A 68 4.88 -5.97 5.17
CA LYS A 68 5.83 -4.94 5.63
C LYS A 68 7.19 -5.53 5.98
N GLN A 69 7.22 -6.57 6.79
CA GLN A 69 8.48 -7.19 7.24
C GLN A 69 9.23 -7.82 6.08
N GLY A 70 8.53 -8.62 5.28
CA GLY A 70 9.15 -9.33 4.16
C GLY A 70 9.67 -8.39 3.07
N SER A 71 8.86 -7.41 2.67
CA SER A 71 9.26 -6.48 1.62
C SER A 71 10.35 -5.52 2.09
N SER A 72 10.32 -5.10 3.34
CA SER A 72 11.38 -4.25 3.91
C SER A 72 12.73 -4.95 3.91
N LYS A 73 12.75 -6.18 4.41
CA LYS A 73 13.98 -6.98 4.45
C LYS A 73 14.53 -7.20 3.04
N TRP A 74 13.66 -7.58 2.11
CA TRP A 74 14.05 -7.82 0.72
C TRP A 74 14.54 -6.53 0.05
N ALA A 75 13.81 -5.42 0.17
CA ALA A 75 14.16 -4.17 -0.48
C ALA A 75 15.51 -3.62 -0.04
N LYS A 76 15.82 -3.75 1.25
CA LYS A 76 17.11 -3.29 1.79
C LYS A 76 18.31 -4.07 1.24
N GLN A 77 18.08 -5.24 0.68
CA GLN A 77 19.13 -6.07 0.08
C GLN A 77 19.25 -5.85 -1.43
N GLN A 78 18.38 -5.02 -2.02
CA GLN A 78 18.34 -4.80 -3.46
C GLN A 78 19.00 -3.48 -3.85
N VAL A 79 19.68 -3.48 -5.00
CA VAL A 79 20.25 -2.25 -5.56
C VAL A 79 19.20 -1.28 -6.06
N TYR A 80 17.96 -1.76 -6.26
CA TYR A 80 16.85 -0.98 -6.80
C TYR A 80 16.33 0.10 -5.84
N PHE A 81 16.58 -0.06 -4.54
CA PHE A 81 15.98 0.81 -3.50
C PHE A 81 17.03 1.30 -2.51
N PRO A 82 18.03 2.09 -2.99
CA PRO A 82 19.16 2.48 -2.13
C PRO A 82 18.77 3.40 -0.97
N GLN A 83 17.64 4.10 -1.07
CA GLN A 83 17.18 5.03 -0.04
C GLN A 83 16.13 4.44 0.90
N PHE A 84 15.65 3.23 0.61
CA PHE A 84 14.54 2.65 1.37
C PHE A 84 14.97 2.30 2.80
N SER A 85 14.26 2.85 3.78
CA SER A 85 14.54 2.67 5.21
C SER A 85 13.43 1.94 5.98
N GLY A 86 12.42 1.45 5.28
CA GLY A 86 11.31 0.71 5.88
C GLY A 86 9.97 1.40 5.68
N TRP A 87 8.94 0.80 6.29
CA TRP A 87 7.57 1.30 6.26
C TRP A 87 7.22 2.07 7.52
N GLY A 88 6.18 2.89 7.45
CA GLY A 88 5.59 3.52 8.61
C GLY A 88 4.94 2.49 9.56
N LYS A 89 4.65 2.91 10.79
CA LYS A 89 4.14 2.01 11.84
C LYS A 89 2.70 1.54 11.58
N GLU A 90 1.88 2.39 10.99
CA GLU A 90 0.47 2.11 10.77
C GLU A 90 0.18 1.79 9.31
N TYR A 91 -1.06 1.44 9.03
CA TYR A 91 -1.57 1.25 7.69
C TYR A 91 -3.04 1.66 7.64
N GLY A 92 -3.52 2.02 6.46
CA GLY A 92 -4.94 2.24 6.21
C GLY A 92 -5.55 0.99 5.60
N ALA A 93 -6.76 0.64 6.04
CA ALA A 93 -7.50 -0.47 5.46
C ALA A 93 -8.97 -0.09 5.38
N PHE A 94 -9.52 -0.15 4.16
CA PHE A 94 -10.89 0.25 3.87
C PHE A 94 -11.61 -0.94 3.28
N SER A 95 -12.66 -1.42 3.95
CA SER A 95 -13.44 -2.55 3.43
C SER A 95 -14.16 -2.16 2.14
N CYS A 96 -14.20 -3.08 1.19
CA CYS A 96 -14.78 -2.86 -0.13
C CYS A 96 -15.68 -4.02 -0.51
N SER A 97 -16.79 -3.72 -1.20
CA SER A 97 -17.61 -4.75 -1.79
C SER A 97 -17.09 -5.15 -3.17
N CYS A 98 -17.52 -6.32 -3.65
CA CYS A 98 -17.20 -6.75 -5.01
C CYS A 98 -17.72 -5.77 -6.07
N ARG A 99 -18.79 -5.03 -5.75
CA ARG A 99 -19.35 -4.01 -6.63
C ARG A 99 -18.36 -2.89 -6.92
N ASP A 100 -17.52 -2.55 -5.94
CA ASP A 100 -16.57 -1.43 -6.04
C ASP A 100 -15.23 -1.83 -6.65
N LYS A 101 -15.01 -3.11 -6.90
CA LYS A 101 -13.72 -3.65 -7.30
C LYS A 101 -13.10 -2.92 -8.49
N ASP A 102 -13.84 -2.79 -9.59
CA ASP A 102 -13.32 -2.21 -10.83
C ASP A 102 -12.98 -0.72 -10.65
N ALA A 103 -13.82 0.01 -9.92
CA ALA A 103 -13.55 1.42 -9.62
C ALA A 103 -12.28 1.60 -8.79
N ILE A 104 -12.08 0.73 -7.81
CA ILE A 104 -10.89 0.78 -6.95
C ILE A 104 -9.64 0.37 -7.73
N ILE A 105 -9.72 -0.64 -8.58
CA ILE A 105 -8.60 -1.04 -9.44
C ILE A 105 -8.17 0.14 -10.32
N ASN A 106 -9.12 0.84 -10.93
CA ASN A 106 -8.82 2.02 -11.74
C ASN A 106 -8.20 3.15 -10.92
N TYR A 107 -8.72 3.39 -9.73
CA TYR A 107 -8.15 4.38 -8.81
C TYR A 107 -6.69 4.06 -8.49
N ILE A 108 -6.39 2.82 -8.15
CA ILE A 108 -5.02 2.39 -7.83
C ILE A 108 -4.13 2.47 -9.06
N LYS A 109 -4.62 2.05 -10.22
CA LYS A 109 -3.89 2.11 -11.48
C LYS A 109 -3.43 3.53 -11.81
N ASN A 110 -4.23 4.52 -11.49
CA ASN A 110 -4.00 5.92 -11.86
C ASN A 110 -3.30 6.74 -10.77
N GLN A 111 -2.60 6.10 -9.83
CA GLN A 111 -1.97 6.80 -8.70
C GLN A 111 -1.00 7.90 -9.12
N ARG A 112 -0.19 7.68 -10.13
CA ARG A 112 0.78 8.69 -10.60
C ARG A 112 0.09 9.93 -11.17
N GLU A 113 -0.98 9.74 -11.94
CA GLU A 113 -1.78 10.84 -12.48
C GLU A 113 -2.51 11.58 -11.35
N HIS A 114 -3.03 10.83 -10.39
CA HIS A 114 -3.75 11.36 -9.24
C HIS A 114 -2.88 12.29 -8.41
N HIS A 115 -1.62 11.93 -8.19
CA HIS A 115 -0.69 12.70 -7.37
C HIS A 115 -0.03 13.89 -8.10
N LYS A 116 -0.36 14.12 -9.35
CA LYS A 116 -0.02 15.38 -10.04
C LYS A 116 -0.84 16.57 -9.51
N VAL A 117 -2.01 16.30 -8.93
CA VAL A 117 -2.94 17.34 -8.46
C VAL A 117 -3.25 17.24 -6.96
N LYS A 118 -2.85 16.16 -6.30
CA LYS A 118 -3.19 15.89 -4.91
C LYS A 118 -2.05 15.20 -4.19
N THR A 119 -1.65 15.71 -3.03
CA THR A 119 -0.60 15.07 -2.23
C THR A 119 -1.12 13.79 -1.58
N PHE A 120 -0.19 12.92 -1.14
CA PHE A 120 -0.56 11.73 -0.40
C PHE A 120 -1.31 12.07 0.89
N GLU A 121 -0.87 13.10 1.61
CA GLU A 121 -1.55 13.52 2.84
C GLU A 121 -2.98 13.95 2.59
N GLU A 122 -3.22 14.73 1.55
CA GLU A 122 -4.57 15.14 1.16
C GLU A 122 -5.45 13.95 0.79
N GLU A 123 -4.90 13.02 0.00
CA GLU A 123 -5.59 11.81 -0.41
C GLU A 123 -5.96 10.94 0.80
N TYR A 124 -4.98 10.65 1.65
CA TYR A 124 -5.16 9.78 2.81
C TYR A 124 -6.15 10.38 3.81
N LYS A 125 -6.04 11.67 4.05
CA LYS A 125 -6.95 12.41 4.91
C LYS A 125 -8.39 12.33 4.41
N GLY A 126 -8.59 12.52 3.10
CA GLY A 126 -9.90 12.39 2.48
C GLY A 126 -10.49 10.99 2.63
N MET A 127 -9.69 9.95 2.46
CA MET A 127 -10.12 8.55 2.64
C MET A 127 -10.53 8.29 4.08
N LEU A 128 -9.79 8.79 5.06
CA LEU A 128 -10.11 8.65 6.47
C LEU A 128 -11.42 9.38 6.83
N GLU A 129 -11.61 10.58 6.33
CA GLU A 129 -12.83 11.36 6.54
C GLU A 129 -14.07 10.65 6.01
N LEU A 130 -13.98 10.08 4.80
CA LEU A 130 -15.07 9.30 4.21
C LEU A 130 -15.40 8.04 5.01
N SER A 131 -14.42 7.49 5.72
CA SER A 131 -14.58 6.30 6.57
C SER A 131 -14.97 6.64 8.00
N GLY A 132 -15.14 7.92 8.34
CA GLY A 132 -15.48 8.37 9.69
C GLY A 132 -14.32 8.28 10.67
N ILE A 133 -13.09 8.18 10.19
CA ILE A 133 -11.89 8.11 11.03
C ILE A 133 -11.28 9.50 11.16
N GLU A 134 -10.97 9.89 12.40
CA GLU A 134 -10.35 11.18 12.66
C GLU A 134 -8.90 11.22 12.18
N TRP A 135 -8.51 12.34 11.58
CA TRP A 135 -7.14 12.56 11.14
C TRP A 135 -6.19 12.70 12.33
N ASN A 136 -5.02 12.05 12.21
CA ASN A 136 -3.96 12.14 13.20
C ASN A 136 -2.61 12.07 12.46
N ASP A 137 -1.78 13.08 12.61
CA ASP A 137 -0.47 13.15 11.93
C ASP A 137 0.42 11.93 12.20
N LYS A 138 0.25 11.27 13.35
CA LYS A 138 1.00 10.07 13.71
C LYS A 138 0.70 8.88 12.80
N ARG A 139 -0.44 8.89 12.08
CA ARG A 139 -0.82 7.78 11.19
C ARG A 139 0.13 7.61 10.02
N LEU A 140 0.89 8.64 9.68
CA LEU A 140 1.80 8.61 8.53
C LEU A 140 3.26 8.44 8.93
N THR A 141 3.56 8.24 10.18
CA THR A 141 4.95 8.05 10.65
C THR A 141 5.41 6.60 10.65
#